data_7dffa1d6ae07117eb576d1403769a65c
#
_entry.id   7dffa1d6ae07117eb576d1403769a65c
#
_cell.length_a   1.000
_cell.length_b   1.000
_cell.length_c   1.000
_cell.angle_alpha   90.00
_cell.angle_beta   90.00
_cell.angle_gamma   90.00
#
_symmetry.space_group_name_H-M   'P 1'
#
loop_
_entity.id
_entity.type
_entity.pdbx_description
1 polymer ?
#
loop_
_entity_poly.entity_id
_entity_poly.type
_entity_poly.pdbx_seq_one_letter_code
_entity_poly.pdbx_strand_id
1 'polypeptide(L)'
;MTKGEKGDGSSTPVKRVTVHYTGRLEDGTVFDSSRDKDPITVPLGGKRVIVGFEEALEGMAVGEKKRVTIPPQKAYGPHRGELVTEVERSRFPADLELKEGQRLQLKNPGGIVTTVRVVSLDDESATVDANHPLAGKTLVFDLEVVGTT
;
A
#
# COMPACT_ATOMS: atom_id res chain seq x y z
N MET A 1 31.58 11.55 -11.10
CA MET A 1 30.90 10.80 -11.04
C MET A 1 30.22 10.47 -10.97
N THR A 2 30.47 10.67 -11.09
CA THR A 2 29.75 9.91 -10.94
C THR A 2 29.12 9.66 -10.96
N LYS A 3 29.38 9.73 -11.12
CA LYS A 3 28.78 8.97 -11.12
C LYS A 3 28.18 8.50 -11.35
N GLY A 4 28.80 8.73 -11.73
CA GLY A 4 28.26 7.86 -11.82
C GLY A 4 28.05 7.65 -12.15
N GLU A 5 28.28 7.48 -12.25
CA GLU A 5 28.12 6.71 -12.37
C GLU A 5 27.56 6.21 -12.65
N LYS A 6 28.01 6.13 -13.15
CA LYS A 6 27.56 5.25 -13.47
C LYS A 6 27.14 4.52 -13.83
N GLY A 7 27.35 4.31 -14.44
CA GLY A 7 27.05 3.44 -14.87
C GLY A 7 27.11 2.80 -15.31
N ASP A 8 27.55 2.59 -15.90
CA ASP A 8 27.53 1.80 -16.52
C ASP A 8 27.27 0.74 -16.35
N GLY A 9 27.11 0.24 -17.20
CA GLY A 9 26.97 -1.00 -16.53
C GLY A 9 27.50 -1.05 -15.16
N SER A 10 28.15 -0.08 -14.77
CA SER A 10 28.61 0.02 -13.41
C SER A 10 27.42 0.22 -12.48
N SER A 11 27.38 -0.59 -11.44
CA SER A 11 26.33 -0.46 -10.44
C SER A 11 26.57 0.78 -9.60
N THR A 12 25.54 1.59 -9.47
CA THR A 12 25.56 2.72 -8.55
C THR A 12 25.07 2.20 -7.19
N PRO A 13 25.78 2.45 -6.10
CA PRO A 13 25.31 2.03 -4.80
C PRO A 13 23.94 2.64 -4.51
N VAL A 14 23.02 1.80 -4.08
CA VAL A 14 21.68 2.22 -3.73
C VAL A 14 21.71 2.78 -2.31
N LYS A 15 21.25 4.01 -2.14
CA LYS A 15 21.12 4.59 -0.82
C LYS A 15 19.95 3.91 -0.11
N ARG A 16 20.20 3.45 1.11
CA ARG A 16 19.17 2.86 1.94
C ARG A 16 18.91 3.72 3.14
N VAL A 17 17.63 3.89 3.46
CA VAL A 17 17.21 4.71 4.60
C VAL A 17 16.48 3.81 5.57
N THR A 18 16.92 3.79 6.82
CA THR A 18 16.23 3.05 7.87
C THR A 18 15.33 4.02 8.62
N VAL A 19 14.04 3.71 8.69
CA VAL A 19 13.03 4.66 9.14
C VAL A 19 11.97 3.98 9.99
N HIS A 20 11.54 4.68 11.05
CA HIS A 20 10.30 4.36 11.74
C HIS A 20 9.19 5.19 11.13
N TYR A 21 8.02 4.60 11.02
CA TYR A 21 6.87 5.27 10.42
C TYR A 21 5.57 4.94 11.13
N THR A 22 4.62 5.85 11.04
CA THR A 22 3.23 5.61 11.42
C THR A 22 2.37 6.14 10.29
N GLY A 23 1.56 5.27 9.69
CA GLY A 23 0.66 5.65 8.60
C GLY A 23 -0.76 5.79 9.12
N ARG A 24 -1.40 6.91 8.76
CA ARG A 24 -2.76 7.22 9.19
C ARG A 24 -3.61 7.61 7.99
N LEU A 25 -4.90 7.40 8.12
CA LEU A 25 -5.87 7.99 7.21
C LEU A 25 -6.11 9.44 7.64
N GLU A 26 -6.80 10.21 6.81
CA GLU A 26 -7.07 11.61 7.11
C GLU A 26 -7.90 11.80 8.39
N ASP A 27 -8.68 10.79 8.76
CA ASP A 27 -9.48 10.83 9.99
C ASP A 27 -8.67 10.48 11.24
N GLY A 28 -7.38 10.20 11.08
CA GLY A 28 -6.50 9.85 12.20
C GLY A 28 -6.37 8.36 12.46
N THR A 29 -7.11 7.52 11.76
CA THR A 29 -7.04 6.07 11.95
C THR A 29 -5.67 5.56 11.53
N VAL A 30 -4.97 4.87 12.43
CA VAL A 30 -3.67 4.26 12.13
C VAL A 30 -3.92 2.95 11.39
N PHE A 31 -3.33 2.83 10.18
CA PHE A 31 -3.46 1.59 9.43
C PHE A 31 -2.19 0.75 9.44
N ASP A 32 -1.07 1.36 9.79
CA ASP A 32 0.21 0.64 9.90
C ASP A 32 1.19 1.47 10.70
N SER A 33 2.13 0.79 11.38
CA SER A 33 3.15 1.47 12.15
C SER A 33 4.31 0.53 12.40
N SER A 34 5.53 1.08 12.41
CA SER A 34 6.73 0.33 12.79
C SER A 34 7.14 0.58 14.23
N ARG A 35 6.41 1.44 14.97
CA ARG A 35 6.85 1.88 16.32
C ARG A 35 6.98 0.75 17.33
N ASP A 36 6.14 -0.29 17.22
CA ASP A 36 6.20 -1.45 18.11
C ASP A 36 7.03 -2.58 17.52
N LYS A 37 7.74 -2.31 16.44
CA LYS A 37 8.53 -3.29 15.69
C LYS A 37 9.88 -2.69 15.34
N ASP A 38 10.69 -3.44 14.61
CA ASP A 38 11.94 -2.90 14.10
C ASP A 38 11.66 -1.86 12.99
N PRO A 39 12.52 -0.84 12.87
CA PRO A 39 12.39 0.08 11.74
C PRO A 39 12.61 -0.64 10.42
N ILE A 40 12.04 -0.10 9.35
CA ILE A 40 12.21 -0.69 8.03
C ILE A 40 13.38 0.00 7.30
N THR A 41 14.03 -0.76 6.43
CA THR A 41 15.08 -0.23 5.56
C THR A 41 14.54 -0.14 4.14
N VAL A 42 14.56 1.06 3.58
CA VAL A 42 13.99 1.36 2.27
C VAL A 42 15.11 1.70 1.31
N PRO A 43 15.33 0.91 0.23
CA PRO A 43 16.27 1.31 -0.80
C PRO A 43 15.60 2.40 -1.66
N LEU A 44 16.25 3.56 -1.74
CA LEU A 44 15.71 4.65 -2.53
C LEU A 44 15.89 4.34 -4.02
N GLY A 45 14.86 4.64 -4.79
CA GLY A 45 14.86 4.34 -6.22
C GLY A 45 14.43 2.92 -6.54
N GLY A 46 14.23 2.07 -5.53
CA GLY A 46 13.86 0.69 -5.74
C GLY A 46 12.37 0.45 -5.95
N LYS A 47 11.55 1.47 -5.77
CA LYS A 47 10.10 1.40 -5.91
C LYS A 47 9.47 0.33 -5.01
N ARG A 48 10.06 0.14 -3.83
CA ARG A 48 9.60 -0.84 -2.85
C ARG A 48 8.47 -0.33 -1.98
N VAL A 49 8.29 0.99 -1.97
CA VAL A 49 7.24 1.67 -1.21
C VAL A 49 6.51 2.62 -2.14
N ILE A 50 5.37 3.14 -1.70
CA ILE A 50 4.62 4.09 -2.52
C ILE A 50 5.46 5.32 -2.82
N VAL A 51 5.19 5.95 -3.97
CA VAL A 51 6.00 7.05 -4.49
C VAL A 51 6.13 8.19 -3.49
N GLY A 52 5.04 8.59 -2.85
CA GLY A 52 5.06 9.69 -1.91
C GLY A 52 5.89 9.41 -0.67
N PHE A 53 5.93 8.16 -0.23
CA PHE A 53 6.76 7.75 0.90
C PHE A 53 8.24 7.87 0.55
N GLU A 54 8.60 7.37 -0.63
CA GLU A 54 9.99 7.43 -1.10
C GLU A 54 10.44 8.87 -1.31
N GLU A 55 9.60 9.70 -1.94
CA GLU A 55 9.92 11.12 -2.14
C GLU A 55 10.16 11.83 -0.80
N ALA A 56 9.38 11.48 0.21
CA ALA A 56 9.53 12.10 1.53
C ALA A 56 10.86 11.75 2.17
N LEU A 57 11.37 10.54 1.92
CA LEU A 57 12.64 10.10 2.49
C LEU A 57 13.85 10.75 1.80
N GLU A 58 13.68 11.15 0.55
CA GLU A 58 14.77 11.82 -0.16
C GLU A 58 15.08 13.14 0.52
N GLY A 59 16.34 13.33 0.83
CA GLY A 59 16.79 14.55 1.48
C GLY A 59 16.62 14.61 2.99
N MET A 60 16.03 13.58 3.60
CA MET A 60 15.96 13.55 5.06
C MET A 60 17.27 13.09 5.66
N ALA A 61 17.66 13.72 6.76
CA ALA A 61 18.86 13.38 7.50
C ALA A 61 18.53 12.45 8.66
N VAL A 62 19.54 11.71 9.14
CA VAL A 62 19.38 10.85 10.33
C VAL A 62 18.95 11.71 11.52
N GLY A 63 17.91 11.27 12.21
CA GLY A 63 17.33 11.99 13.34
C GLY A 63 16.21 12.94 12.95
N GLU A 64 16.04 13.19 11.67
CA GLU A 64 14.98 14.09 11.20
C GLU A 64 13.61 13.41 11.31
N LYS A 65 12.62 14.18 11.73
CA LYS A 65 11.23 13.74 11.79
C LYS A 65 10.41 14.59 10.83
N LYS A 66 9.45 13.98 10.17
CA LYS A 66 8.65 14.67 9.17
C LYS A 66 7.26 14.05 9.09
N ARG A 67 6.26 14.90 8.94
CA ARG A 67 4.90 14.45 8.62
C ARG A 67 4.63 14.80 7.16
N VAL A 68 4.18 13.82 6.39
CA VAL A 68 3.86 14.04 4.98
C VAL A 68 2.44 13.57 4.70
N THR A 69 1.77 14.32 3.83
CA THR A 69 0.45 13.95 3.32
C THR A 69 0.62 13.48 1.89
N ILE A 70 0.18 12.27 1.61
CA ILE A 70 0.38 11.63 0.31
C ILE A 70 -0.97 11.45 -0.37
N PRO A 71 -1.19 12.11 -1.52
CA PRO A 71 -2.45 11.95 -2.25
C PRO A 71 -2.52 10.57 -2.90
N PRO A 72 -3.72 10.10 -3.28
CA PRO A 72 -3.86 8.77 -3.88
C PRO A 72 -2.95 8.52 -5.08
N GLN A 73 -2.70 9.54 -5.91
CA GLN A 73 -1.86 9.39 -7.10
C GLN A 73 -0.43 9.00 -6.77
N LYS A 74 0.04 9.32 -5.57
CA LYS A 74 1.39 8.97 -5.11
C LYS A 74 1.35 7.88 -4.06
N ALA A 75 0.20 7.29 -3.81
CA ALA A 75 0.00 6.20 -2.87
C ALA A 75 -0.52 4.98 -3.64
N TYR A 76 -1.72 4.52 -3.34
CA TYR A 76 -2.25 3.29 -3.94
C TYR A 76 -3.16 3.56 -5.13
N GLY A 77 -3.15 4.78 -5.66
CA GLY A 77 -3.94 5.15 -6.82
C GLY A 77 -5.40 5.43 -6.50
N PRO A 78 -6.16 5.87 -7.50
CA PRO A 78 -7.58 6.16 -7.30
C PRO A 78 -8.39 4.89 -7.13
N HIS A 79 -9.53 5.01 -6.47
CA HIS A 79 -10.51 3.93 -6.43
C HIS A 79 -11.10 3.77 -7.84
N ARG A 80 -11.10 2.55 -8.35
CA ARG A 80 -11.57 2.26 -9.70
C ARG A 80 -12.91 1.54 -9.66
N GLY A 81 -13.93 2.15 -10.27
CA GLY A 81 -15.26 1.55 -10.30
C GLY A 81 -15.32 0.26 -11.08
N GLU A 82 -14.45 0.08 -12.09
CA GLU A 82 -14.41 -1.16 -12.86
C GLU A 82 -13.94 -2.36 -12.05
N LEU A 83 -13.34 -2.14 -10.88
CA LEU A 83 -12.93 -3.21 -9.98
C LEU A 83 -14.03 -3.59 -8.97
N VAL A 84 -15.17 -2.91 -9.04
CA VAL A 84 -16.34 -3.24 -8.23
C VAL A 84 -17.27 -4.07 -9.11
N THR A 85 -17.58 -5.29 -8.68
CA THR A 85 -18.31 -6.24 -9.50
C THR A 85 -19.39 -6.93 -8.69
N GLU A 86 -20.53 -7.18 -9.32
CA GLU A 86 -21.60 -7.97 -8.73
C GLU A 86 -21.38 -9.43 -9.08
N VAL A 87 -21.39 -10.30 -8.07
CA VAL A 87 -21.18 -11.74 -8.24
C VAL A 87 -22.38 -12.47 -7.65
N GLU A 88 -22.92 -13.42 -8.40
CA GLU A 88 -24.04 -14.24 -7.91
C GLU A 88 -23.63 -15.03 -6.68
N ARG A 89 -24.50 -15.07 -5.67
CA ARG A 89 -24.20 -15.79 -4.43
C ARG A 89 -23.98 -17.28 -4.66
N SER A 90 -24.58 -17.83 -5.70
CA SER A 90 -24.40 -19.24 -6.06
C SER A 90 -22.95 -19.58 -6.46
N ARG A 91 -22.14 -18.57 -6.76
CA ARG A 91 -20.74 -18.79 -7.12
C ARG A 91 -19.82 -18.92 -5.92
N PHE A 92 -20.31 -18.63 -4.73
CA PHE A 92 -19.57 -18.82 -3.49
C PHE A 92 -19.90 -20.20 -2.91
N PRO A 93 -18.98 -20.78 -2.12
CA PRO A 93 -19.30 -22.05 -1.45
C PRO A 93 -20.56 -21.92 -0.62
N ALA A 94 -21.43 -22.95 -0.67
CA ALA A 94 -22.71 -22.90 0.00
C ALA A 94 -22.60 -22.76 1.52
N ASP A 95 -21.50 -23.26 2.10
CA ASP A 95 -21.26 -23.19 3.53
C ASP A 95 -20.58 -21.90 3.97
N LEU A 96 -20.24 -21.03 3.01
CA LEU A 96 -19.60 -19.76 3.32
C LEU A 96 -20.68 -18.73 3.69
N GLU A 97 -20.55 -18.18 4.89
CA GLU A 97 -21.44 -17.10 5.32
C GLU A 97 -20.84 -15.77 4.84
N LEU A 98 -21.59 -15.04 4.03
CA LEU A 98 -21.15 -13.77 3.49
C LEU A 98 -21.61 -12.61 4.39
N LYS A 99 -20.73 -11.68 4.64
CA LYS A 99 -21.01 -10.49 5.46
C LYS A 99 -20.40 -9.25 4.80
N GLU A 100 -21.09 -8.12 4.94
CA GLU A 100 -20.55 -6.85 4.47
C GLU A 100 -19.26 -6.53 5.22
N GLY A 101 -18.28 -6.02 4.49
CA GLY A 101 -16.98 -5.71 5.03
C GLY A 101 -16.00 -6.87 5.07
N GLN A 102 -16.46 -8.07 4.81
CA GLN A 102 -15.64 -9.28 4.83
C GLN A 102 -14.64 -9.27 3.66
N ARG A 103 -13.43 -9.74 3.91
CA ARG A 103 -12.42 -9.91 2.85
C ARG A 103 -12.38 -11.37 2.44
N LEU A 104 -12.33 -11.60 1.14
CA LEU A 104 -12.33 -12.94 0.57
C LEU A 104 -11.27 -13.04 -0.51
N GLN A 105 -10.76 -14.25 -0.72
CA GLN A 105 -9.92 -14.54 -1.86
C GLN A 105 -10.74 -15.27 -2.90
N LEU A 106 -10.79 -14.71 -4.10
CA LEU A 106 -11.49 -15.33 -5.23
C LEU A 106 -10.46 -15.83 -6.23
N LYS A 107 -10.64 -17.08 -6.65
CA LYS A 107 -9.77 -17.70 -7.63
C LYS A 107 -10.51 -17.75 -8.96
N ASN A 108 -9.91 -17.18 -10.01
CA ASN A 108 -10.52 -17.21 -11.34
C ASN A 108 -10.15 -18.53 -12.03
N PRO A 109 -10.79 -18.82 -13.19
CA PRO A 109 -10.51 -20.07 -13.91
C PRO A 109 -9.04 -20.22 -14.33
N GLY A 110 -8.30 -19.12 -14.46
CA GLY A 110 -6.88 -19.15 -14.77
C GLY A 110 -5.98 -19.42 -13.57
N GLY A 111 -6.54 -19.62 -12.39
CA GLY A 111 -5.78 -19.88 -11.18
C GLY A 111 -5.28 -18.64 -10.45
N ILE A 112 -5.61 -17.46 -10.93
CA ILE A 112 -5.20 -16.22 -10.29
C ILE A 112 -6.12 -15.94 -9.09
N VAL A 113 -5.50 -15.66 -7.95
CA VAL A 113 -6.22 -15.36 -6.70
C VAL A 113 -6.26 -13.84 -6.54
N THR A 114 -7.46 -13.30 -6.33
CA THR A 114 -7.68 -11.89 -6.09
C THR A 114 -8.36 -11.71 -4.75
N THR A 115 -7.84 -10.80 -3.94
CA THR A 115 -8.48 -10.46 -2.67
C THR A 115 -9.51 -9.37 -2.92
N VAL A 116 -10.73 -9.59 -2.44
CA VAL A 116 -11.83 -8.65 -2.60
C VAL A 116 -12.49 -8.39 -1.26
N ARG A 117 -13.20 -7.27 -1.17
CA ARG A 117 -14.01 -6.93 0.01
C ARG A 117 -15.47 -6.94 -0.37
N VAL A 118 -16.30 -7.55 0.46
CA VAL A 118 -17.75 -7.52 0.24
C VAL A 118 -18.27 -6.16 0.61
N VAL A 119 -18.84 -5.44 -0.36
CA VAL A 119 -19.35 -4.09 -0.16
C VAL A 119 -20.82 -4.12 0.24
N SER A 120 -21.60 -4.97 -0.44
CA SER A 120 -23.02 -5.09 -0.15
C SER A 120 -23.52 -6.48 -0.52
N LEU A 121 -24.64 -6.84 0.05
CA LEU A 121 -25.27 -8.15 -0.17
C LEU A 121 -26.75 -7.98 -0.42
N ASP A 122 -27.30 -8.80 -1.32
CA ASP A 122 -28.74 -8.97 -1.44
C ASP A 122 -29.02 -10.48 -1.50
N ASP A 123 -30.27 -10.86 -1.76
CA ASP A 123 -30.67 -12.26 -1.71
C ASP A 123 -30.03 -13.10 -2.82
N GLU A 124 -29.61 -12.49 -3.90
CA GLU A 124 -29.13 -13.20 -5.08
C GLU A 124 -27.65 -12.94 -5.38
N SER A 125 -27.11 -11.81 -4.94
CA SER A 125 -25.76 -11.43 -5.32
C SER A 125 -25.01 -10.73 -4.19
N ALA A 126 -23.68 -10.64 -4.38
CA ALA A 126 -22.80 -9.90 -3.52
C ALA A 126 -22.01 -8.93 -4.40
N THR A 127 -21.94 -7.67 -3.99
CA THR A 127 -21.08 -6.71 -4.67
C THR A 127 -19.73 -6.73 -3.98
N VAL A 128 -18.69 -6.99 -4.76
CA VAL A 128 -17.31 -7.10 -4.23
C VAL A 128 -16.43 -6.05 -4.87
N ASP A 129 -15.45 -5.59 -4.12
CA ASP A 129 -14.52 -4.54 -4.51
C ASP A 129 -13.11 -5.12 -4.49
N ALA A 130 -12.45 -5.15 -5.66
CA ALA A 130 -11.10 -5.66 -5.79
C ALA A 130 -10.04 -4.57 -5.69
N ASN A 131 -10.42 -3.33 -5.40
CA ASN A 131 -9.45 -2.26 -5.18
C ASN A 131 -8.61 -2.54 -3.94
N HIS A 132 -7.38 -2.01 -3.95
CA HIS A 132 -6.57 -2.01 -2.73
C HIS A 132 -7.35 -1.29 -1.64
N PRO A 133 -7.29 -1.77 -0.38
CA PRO A 133 -8.05 -1.12 0.71
C PRO A 133 -7.77 0.35 0.90
N LEU A 134 -6.58 0.81 0.50
CA LEU A 134 -6.19 2.21 0.62
C LEU A 134 -6.32 3.00 -0.69
N ALA A 135 -6.85 2.37 -1.74
CA ALA A 135 -7.06 3.07 -3.02
C ALA A 135 -8.06 4.21 -2.83
N GLY A 136 -7.79 5.34 -3.46
CA GLY A 136 -8.62 6.53 -3.36
C GLY A 136 -8.47 7.30 -2.06
N LYS A 137 -7.55 6.88 -1.20
CA LYS A 137 -7.37 7.50 0.11
C LYS A 137 -6.10 8.32 0.17
N THR A 138 -6.19 9.48 0.80
CA THR A 138 -5.02 10.30 1.12
C THR A 138 -4.44 9.76 2.42
N LEU A 139 -3.13 9.57 2.43
CA LEU A 139 -2.44 8.97 3.58
C LEU A 139 -1.57 10.02 4.25
N VAL A 140 -1.45 9.92 5.58
CA VAL A 140 -0.59 10.78 6.37
C VAL A 140 0.43 9.90 7.06
N PHE A 141 1.71 10.17 6.80
CA PHE A 141 2.80 9.41 7.44
C PHE A 141 3.61 10.31 8.35
N ASP A 142 3.87 9.82 9.55
CA ASP A 142 4.87 10.39 10.45
C ASP A 142 6.13 9.54 10.27
N LEU A 143 7.23 10.19 9.88
CA LEU A 143 8.48 9.52 9.54
C LEU A 143 9.59 9.98 10.48
N GLU A 144 10.47 9.04 10.85
CA GLU A 144 11.67 9.35 11.60
C GLU A 144 12.81 8.52 11.02
N VAL A 145 13.81 9.19 10.46
CA VAL A 145 14.98 8.51 9.91
C VAL A 145 15.92 8.16 11.05
N VAL A 146 16.22 6.89 11.20
CA VAL A 146 17.10 6.41 12.28
C VAL A 146 18.45 5.95 11.77
N GLY A 147 18.62 5.77 10.47
CA GLY A 147 19.89 5.39 9.89
C GLY A 147 19.90 5.51 8.37
N THR A 148 21.10 5.57 7.81
CA THR A 148 21.29 5.52 6.35
C THR A 148 22.51 4.68 6.04
N THR A 149 22.55 4.10 4.85
CA THR A 149 23.73 3.38 4.36
C THR A 149 24.05 3.78 2.92
#